data_242342b62875cae3846e06b7b5d01a4a
#
_entry.id   242342b62875cae3846e06b7b5d01a4a
#
_cell.length_a   1.000
_cell.length_b   1.000
_cell.length_c   1.000
_cell.angle_alpha   90.00
_cell.angle_beta   90.00
_cell.angle_gamma   90.00
#
_symmetry.space_group_name_H-M   'P 1'
#
loop_
_entity.id
_entity.type
_entity.pdbx_description
1 polymer ?
#
loop_
_entity_poly.entity_id
_entity_poly.type
_entity_poly.pdbx_seq_one_letter_code
_entity_poly.pdbx_strand_id
1 'polypeptide(L)'
;MRYIIFVFVQIALGYALCRYVGRRVPGDQLLRKVLKWSVIAIPILSIGLILTTSLLKGRAPELVTDLLIAEIYFAALFALLDSATKSHYGRVTALLCLSLILPVMIAGRRNVREPITTRYRIVLPDKKPSDSVRIALVTDIHLGELFGEEHLARMEQMIEQASPDYVFIGGDLIDRNLSDVDTLTAAYHFAHLREKVQGLCFVLGNHEYYGDLDENVQWISSLGTLLRDSVVRLRPDLYLIGRDYYSAWDKDLIPLSSLAEQVPDGSTSILLQHRPREHWERDPDVSGIDLTLTGHTHAGQIFPMQIFQPLLFSHNYGCHPSGDGTLIISSGYGASTSRLRIGSRSEIVVIDLYFKGT
;
A
#
# COMPACT_ATOMS: atom_id res chain seq x y z
N MET A 1 -5.37 -21.09 0.99
CA MET A 1 -4.83 -21.44 -0.34
C MET A 1 -3.55 -20.65 -0.69
N ARG A 2 -3.49 -19.31 -0.51
CA ARG A 2 -2.32 -18.45 -0.81
C ARG A 2 -1.01 -18.91 -0.14
N TYR A 3 -1.02 -19.19 1.15
CA TYR A 3 0.18 -19.62 1.88
C TYR A 3 0.68 -21.02 1.50
N ILE A 4 -0.19 -21.89 1.03
CA ILE A 4 0.21 -23.21 0.48
C ILE A 4 1.04 -23.02 -0.78
N ILE A 5 0.65 -22.08 -1.65
CA ILE A 5 1.42 -21.73 -2.85
C ILE A 5 2.81 -21.21 -2.45
N PHE A 6 2.90 -20.37 -1.44
CA PHE A 6 4.19 -19.85 -0.93
C PHE A 6 5.12 -20.96 -0.46
N VAL A 7 4.59 -21.96 0.26
CA VAL A 7 5.40 -23.13 0.68
C VAL A 7 5.90 -23.93 -0.53
N PHE A 8 5.08 -24.13 -1.56
CA PHE A 8 5.54 -24.80 -2.77
C PHE A 8 6.62 -23.99 -3.51
N VAL A 9 6.48 -22.68 -3.58
CA VAL A 9 7.51 -21.79 -4.15
C VAL A 9 8.80 -21.86 -3.34
N GLN A 10 8.75 -21.88 -2.01
CA GLN A 10 9.91 -22.06 -1.14
C GLN A 10 10.62 -23.39 -1.41
N ILE A 11 9.88 -24.50 -1.51
CA ILE A 11 10.46 -25.80 -1.81
C ILE A 11 11.15 -25.81 -3.17
N ALA A 12 10.49 -25.27 -4.20
CA ALA A 12 11.05 -25.20 -5.55
C ALA A 12 12.29 -24.33 -5.63
N LEU A 13 12.25 -23.14 -5.01
CA LEU A 13 13.38 -22.20 -4.97
C LEU A 13 14.55 -22.78 -4.17
N GLY A 14 14.30 -23.32 -2.99
CA GLY A 14 15.31 -23.95 -2.16
C GLY A 14 15.97 -25.13 -2.85
N TYR A 15 15.18 -25.98 -3.54
CA TYR A 15 15.72 -27.10 -4.33
C TYR A 15 16.59 -26.60 -5.49
N ALA A 16 16.14 -25.59 -6.23
CA ALA A 16 16.90 -24.98 -7.32
C ALA A 16 18.23 -24.39 -6.82
N LEU A 17 18.18 -23.67 -5.69
CA LEU A 17 19.35 -23.08 -5.03
C LEU A 17 20.32 -24.16 -4.57
N CYS A 18 19.84 -25.22 -3.93
CA CYS A 18 20.65 -26.35 -3.48
C CYS A 18 21.36 -27.04 -4.64
N ARG A 19 20.66 -27.26 -5.77
CA ARG A 19 21.27 -27.81 -6.99
C ARG A 19 22.29 -26.88 -7.62
N TYR A 20 21.98 -25.60 -7.68
CA TYR A 20 22.87 -24.58 -8.23
C TYR A 20 24.18 -24.52 -7.45
N VAL A 21 24.10 -24.32 -6.12
CA VAL A 21 25.28 -24.24 -5.24
C VAL A 21 26.03 -25.58 -5.19
N GLY A 22 25.32 -26.70 -5.18
CA GLY A 22 25.94 -28.04 -5.21
C GLY A 22 26.79 -28.30 -6.44
N ARG A 23 26.48 -27.69 -7.59
CA ARG A 23 27.27 -27.78 -8.83
C ARG A 23 28.47 -26.85 -8.83
N ARG A 24 28.34 -25.65 -8.19
CA ARG A 24 29.32 -24.58 -8.25
C ARG A 24 30.38 -24.67 -7.15
N VAL A 25 30.08 -25.31 -6.02
CA VAL A 25 30.98 -25.44 -4.86
C VAL A 25 31.16 -26.91 -4.49
N PRO A 26 31.78 -27.74 -5.34
CA PRO A 26 31.82 -29.19 -5.17
C PRO A 26 32.55 -29.65 -3.90
N GLY A 27 33.54 -28.91 -3.39
CA GLY A 27 34.36 -29.27 -2.23
C GLY A 27 33.80 -28.86 -0.86
N ASP A 28 32.76 -28.00 -0.80
CA ASP A 28 32.26 -27.46 0.45
C ASP A 28 31.12 -28.30 1.06
N GLN A 29 31.50 -29.32 1.84
CA GLN A 29 30.55 -30.21 2.50
C GLN A 29 29.65 -29.49 3.53
N LEU A 30 30.17 -28.46 4.23
CA LEU A 30 29.39 -27.72 5.23
C LEU A 30 28.30 -26.89 4.56
N LEU A 31 28.66 -26.10 3.56
CA LEU A 31 27.71 -25.27 2.82
C LEU A 31 26.63 -26.13 2.17
N ARG A 32 27.00 -27.29 1.58
CA ARG A 32 26.04 -28.24 1.02
C ARG A 32 25.08 -28.80 2.06
N LYS A 33 25.58 -29.14 3.28
CA LYS A 33 24.73 -29.62 4.35
C LYS A 33 23.77 -28.53 4.83
N VAL A 34 24.26 -27.31 5.07
CA VAL A 34 23.42 -26.17 5.48
C VAL A 34 22.32 -25.92 4.45
N LEU A 35 22.65 -25.81 3.17
CA LEU A 35 21.67 -25.58 2.12
C LEU A 35 20.66 -26.74 1.98
N LYS A 36 21.13 -28.00 2.07
CA LYS A 36 20.25 -29.16 2.02
C LYS A 36 19.25 -29.14 3.19
N TRP A 37 19.70 -28.80 4.39
CA TRP A 37 18.84 -28.73 5.55
C TRP A 37 17.92 -27.50 5.51
N SER A 38 18.36 -26.36 4.98
CA SER A 38 17.48 -25.19 4.82
C SER A 38 16.32 -25.45 3.87
N VAL A 39 16.57 -26.16 2.75
CA VAL A 39 15.51 -26.58 1.78
C VAL A 39 14.41 -27.41 2.44
N ILE A 40 14.75 -28.15 3.52
CA ILE A 40 13.80 -28.99 4.24
C ILE A 40 13.21 -28.24 5.45
N ALA A 41 14.07 -27.59 6.23
CA ALA A 41 13.69 -26.96 7.50
C ALA A 41 12.79 -25.72 7.29
N ILE A 42 13.07 -24.87 6.30
CA ILE A 42 12.30 -23.65 6.08
C ILE A 42 10.86 -23.93 5.67
N PRO A 43 10.57 -24.79 4.66
CA PRO A 43 9.20 -25.16 4.33
C PRO A 43 8.46 -25.87 5.49
N ILE A 44 9.15 -26.74 6.25
CA ILE A 44 8.56 -27.39 7.43
C ILE A 44 8.21 -26.34 8.49
N LEU A 45 9.10 -25.38 8.76
CA LEU A 45 8.84 -24.29 9.68
C LEU A 45 7.65 -23.45 9.18
N SER A 46 7.61 -23.13 7.89
CA SER A 46 6.51 -22.39 7.28
C SER A 46 5.17 -23.13 7.39
N ILE A 47 5.15 -24.44 7.16
CA ILE A 47 3.96 -25.27 7.38
C ILE A 47 3.55 -25.28 8.86
N GLY A 48 4.52 -25.46 9.76
CA GLY A 48 4.28 -25.41 11.19
C GLY A 48 3.70 -24.08 11.64
N LEU A 49 4.23 -22.98 11.12
CA LEU A 49 3.71 -21.63 11.36
C LEU A 49 2.29 -21.45 10.80
N ILE A 50 1.98 -21.93 9.61
CA ILE A 50 0.63 -21.89 9.03
C ILE A 50 -0.36 -22.68 9.87
N LEU A 51 0.02 -23.88 10.30
CA LEU A 51 -0.83 -24.74 11.13
C LEU A 51 -1.08 -24.14 12.53
N THR A 52 -0.07 -23.57 13.15
CA THR A 52 -0.22 -22.93 14.46
C THR A 52 -1.06 -21.66 14.41
N THR A 53 -1.07 -20.93 13.31
CA THR A 53 -1.92 -19.74 13.15
C THR A 53 -3.37 -20.05 12.91
N SER A 54 -3.68 -21.11 12.16
CA SER A 54 -5.07 -21.57 12.05
C SER A 54 -5.66 -21.99 13.41
N LEU A 55 -4.79 -22.36 14.38
CA LEU A 55 -5.19 -22.75 15.73
C LEU A 55 -5.14 -21.61 16.77
N LEU A 56 -4.26 -20.62 16.60
CA LEU A 56 -3.93 -19.63 17.64
C LEU A 56 -4.21 -18.16 17.23
N LYS A 57 -4.83 -17.89 16.08
CA LYS A 57 -5.08 -16.52 15.54
C LYS A 57 -3.83 -15.63 15.70
N GLY A 58 -2.75 -15.92 15.02
CA GLY A 58 -1.47 -15.23 15.25
C GLY A 58 -0.73 -14.77 13.95
N ARG A 59 0.38 -14.06 14.13
CA ARG A 59 1.20 -13.39 13.08
C ARG A 59 2.04 -14.30 12.18
N ALA A 60 1.81 -15.62 12.15
CA ALA A 60 2.69 -16.53 11.42
C ALA A 60 2.58 -16.48 9.89
N PRO A 61 1.42 -16.12 9.27
CA PRO A 61 1.38 -15.91 7.82
C PRO A 61 2.34 -14.83 7.34
N GLU A 62 2.47 -13.76 8.12
CA GLU A 62 3.41 -12.67 7.86
C GLU A 62 4.86 -13.18 7.87
N LEU A 63 5.25 -13.94 8.89
CA LEU A 63 6.59 -14.50 9.01
C LEU A 63 6.95 -15.43 7.84
N VAL A 64 5.99 -16.22 7.36
CA VAL A 64 6.18 -17.08 6.17
C VAL A 64 6.46 -16.23 4.93
N THR A 65 5.72 -15.15 4.75
CA THR A 65 5.95 -14.22 3.63
C THR A 65 7.32 -13.55 3.73
N ASP A 66 7.70 -13.07 4.91
CA ASP A 66 9.00 -12.44 5.15
C ASP A 66 10.16 -13.42 4.89
N LEU A 67 10.03 -14.67 5.34
CA LEU A 67 11.02 -15.71 5.07
C LEU A 67 11.15 -15.99 3.56
N LEU A 68 10.03 -16.07 2.84
CA LEU A 68 10.06 -16.26 1.38
C LEU A 68 10.76 -15.09 0.68
N ILE A 69 10.47 -13.85 1.08
CA ILE A 69 11.14 -12.67 0.52
C ILE A 69 12.64 -12.72 0.79
N ALA A 70 13.05 -13.05 2.02
CA ALA A 70 14.46 -13.18 2.37
C ALA A 70 15.15 -14.29 1.56
N GLU A 71 14.48 -15.43 1.33
CA GLU A 71 15.00 -16.54 0.50
C GLU A 71 15.17 -16.13 -0.97
N ILE A 72 14.20 -15.42 -1.54
CA ILE A 72 14.28 -14.93 -2.92
C ILE A 72 15.48 -13.98 -3.07
N TYR A 73 15.66 -13.06 -2.14
CA TYR A 73 16.78 -12.14 -2.17
C TYR A 73 18.10 -12.84 -2.00
N PHE A 74 18.17 -13.80 -1.06
CA PHE A 74 19.37 -14.61 -0.87
C PHE A 74 19.73 -15.36 -2.15
N ALA A 75 18.76 -16.03 -2.76
CA ALA A 75 19.00 -16.83 -3.98
C ALA A 75 19.46 -15.94 -5.15
N ALA A 76 18.81 -14.79 -5.36
CA ALA A 76 19.17 -13.86 -6.43
C ALA A 76 20.56 -13.26 -6.22
N LEU A 77 20.86 -12.75 -5.02
CA LEU A 77 22.14 -12.14 -4.69
C LEU A 77 23.26 -13.16 -4.72
N PHE A 78 23.01 -14.37 -4.18
CA PHE A 78 23.99 -15.46 -4.21
C PHE A 78 24.31 -15.86 -5.66
N ALA A 79 23.32 -16.04 -6.51
CA ALA A 79 23.51 -16.39 -7.91
C ALA A 79 24.33 -15.32 -8.66
N LEU A 80 24.05 -14.03 -8.39
CA LEU A 80 24.78 -12.91 -8.99
C LEU A 80 26.26 -12.90 -8.57
N LEU A 81 26.53 -12.94 -7.27
CA LEU A 81 27.88 -12.86 -6.72
C LEU A 81 28.71 -14.11 -7.02
N ASP A 82 28.08 -15.30 -6.98
CA ASP A 82 28.76 -16.55 -7.32
C ASP A 82 29.15 -16.60 -8.81
N SER A 83 28.29 -16.09 -9.69
CA SER A 83 28.62 -15.92 -11.11
C SER A 83 29.79 -14.96 -11.31
N ALA A 84 29.84 -13.84 -10.61
CA ALA A 84 30.89 -12.85 -10.71
C ALA A 84 32.24 -13.37 -10.19
N THR A 85 32.23 -14.20 -9.14
CA THR A 85 33.43 -14.80 -8.54
C THR A 85 33.85 -16.12 -9.17
N LYS A 86 33.16 -16.59 -10.21
CA LYS A 86 33.36 -17.90 -10.85
C LYS A 86 33.39 -19.06 -9.85
N SER A 87 32.55 -18.98 -8.82
CA SER A 87 32.40 -19.98 -7.74
C SER A 87 33.63 -20.28 -6.89
N HIS A 88 34.65 -19.41 -6.88
CA HIS A 88 35.87 -19.62 -6.08
C HIS A 88 35.65 -19.40 -4.58
N TYR A 89 34.63 -18.65 -4.18
CA TYR A 89 34.48 -18.16 -2.80
C TYR A 89 33.09 -18.45 -2.19
N GLY A 90 32.48 -19.60 -2.49
CA GLY A 90 31.11 -19.90 -2.13
C GLY A 90 30.69 -19.65 -0.67
N ARG A 91 31.56 -19.94 0.33
CA ARG A 91 31.28 -19.63 1.75
C ARG A 91 31.28 -18.14 2.03
N VAL A 92 32.26 -17.43 1.49
CA VAL A 92 32.38 -15.97 1.66
C VAL A 92 31.17 -15.30 0.99
N THR A 93 30.80 -15.75 -0.21
CA THR A 93 29.62 -15.27 -0.92
C THR A 93 28.35 -15.48 -0.10
N ALA A 94 28.14 -16.66 0.50
CA ALA A 94 26.97 -16.95 1.33
C ALA A 94 26.94 -16.05 2.59
N LEU A 95 28.05 -15.85 3.27
CA LEU A 95 28.14 -14.96 4.43
C LEU A 95 27.88 -13.50 4.06
N LEU A 96 28.40 -13.04 2.93
CA LEU A 96 28.12 -11.70 2.40
C LEU A 96 26.64 -11.53 2.07
N CYS A 97 26.00 -12.53 1.45
CA CYS A 97 24.55 -12.47 1.18
C CYS A 97 23.74 -12.32 2.47
N LEU A 98 24.04 -13.13 3.49
CA LEU A 98 23.35 -13.02 4.79
C LEU A 98 23.60 -11.68 5.47
N SER A 99 24.84 -11.16 5.43
CA SER A 99 25.20 -9.87 6.03
C SER A 99 24.52 -8.68 5.34
N LEU A 100 24.15 -8.80 4.06
CA LEU A 100 23.44 -7.75 3.32
C LEU A 100 21.92 -7.86 3.45
N ILE A 101 21.38 -9.07 3.47
CA ILE A 101 19.92 -9.28 3.50
C ILE A 101 19.33 -8.92 4.86
N LEU A 102 19.99 -9.29 5.95
CA LEU A 102 19.48 -8.98 7.29
C LEU A 102 19.24 -7.48 7.52
N PRO A 103 20.20 -6.57 7.23
CA PRO A 103 19.93 -5.13 7.29
C PRO A 103 18.80 -4.66 6.38
N VAL A 104 18.66 -5.24 5.18
CA VAL A 104 17.57 -4.91 4.24
C VAL A 104 16.21 -5.28 4.84
N MET A 105 16.09 -6.47 5.44
CA MET A 105 14.85 -6.90 6.10
C MET A 105 14.51 -6.02 7.32
N ILE A 106 15.51 -5.68 8.13
CA ILE A 106 15.35 -4.76 9.28
C ILE A 106 14.88 -3.38 8.79
N ALA A 107 15.55 -2.83 7.77
CA ALA A 107 15.17 -1.55 7.17
C ALA A 107 13.77 -1.61 6.57
N GLY A 108 13.42 -2.71 5.90
CA GLY A 108 12.08 -2.93 5.35
C GLY A 108 10.98 -2.91 6.42
N ARG A 109 11.20 -3.53 7.57
CA ARG A 109 10.27 -3.45 8.70
C ARG A 109 10.21 -2.05 9.31
N ARG A 110 11.36 -1.37 9.40
CA ARG A 110 11.44 0.01 9.89
C ARG A 110 10.64 0.96 8.99
N ASN A 111 10.70 0.79 7.68
CA ASN A 111 9.97 1.60 6.71
C ASN A 111 8.44 1.55 6.88
N VAL A 112 7.90 0.47 7.45
CA VAL A 112 6.49 0.35 7.83
C VAL A 112 6.24 0.94 9.22
N ARG A 113 7.12 0.66 10.18
CA ARG A 113 6.93 1.05 11.59
C ARG A 113 7.12 2.54 11.83
N GLU A 114 7.90 3.22 10.99
CA GLU A 114 8.21 4.64 11.07
C GLU A 114 7.70 5.36 9.80
N PRO A 115 6.38 5.52 9.65
CA PRO A 115 5.81 6.24 8.51
C PRO A 115 6.27 7.69 8.50
N ILE A 116 6.30 8.28 7.31
CA ILE A 116 6.68 9.68 7.10
C ILE A 116 5.46 10.54 6.75
N THR A 117 5.62 11.85 6.91
CA THR A 117 4.68 12.83 6.36
C THR A 117 5.27 13.43 5.09
N THR A 118 4.70 13.08 3.95
CA THR A 118 5.03 13.69 2.66
C THR A 118 4.18 14.93 2.45
N ARG A 119 4.77 16.06 2.05
CA ARG A 119 4.06 17.34 1.89
C ARG A 119 4.12 17.82 0.46
N TYR A 120 2.95 18.19 -0.08
CA TYR A 120 2.83 18.85 -1.37
C TYR A 120 2.19 20.21 -1.20
N ARG A 121 2.70 21.20 -1.95
CA ARG A 121 2.10 22.51 -2.09
C ARG A 121 1.53 22.62 -3.51
N ILE A 122 0.22 22.67 -3.62
CA ILE A 122 -0.50 22.77 -4.88
C ILE A 122 -1.07 24.19 -5.00
N VAL A 123 -0.82 24.85 -6.11
CA VAL A 123 -1.37 26.18 -6.41
C VAL A 123 -2.27 26.04 -7.62
N LEU A 124 -3.57 26.24 -7.42
CA LEU A 124 -4.55 26.21 -8.49
C LEU A 124 -4.64 27.59 -9.14
N PRO A 125 -4.39 27.68 -10.47
CA PRO A 125 -4.57 28.94 -11.21
C PRO A 125 -6.06 29.27 -11.37
N ASP A 126 -6.36 30.56 -11.52
CA ASP A 126 -7.66 31.09 -11.94
C ASP A 126 -8.88 30.71 -11.06
N LYS A 127 -8.66 30.26 -9.85
CA LYS A 127 -9.72 30.05 -8.86
C LYS A 127 -9.83 31.28 -7.95
N LYS A 128 -11.07 31.64 -7.58
CA LYS A 128 -11.30 32.77 -6.67
C LYS A 128 -10.49 32.61 -5.40
N PRO A 129 -9.84 33.67 -4.88
CA PRO A 129 -9.08 33.58 -3.66
C PRO A 129 -10.00 33.23 -2.52
N SER A 130 -9.85 32.05 -2.04
CA SER A 130 -10.30 31.64 -0.73
C SER A 130 -9.06 31.25 0.08
N ASP A 131 -9.22 31.16 1.40
CA ASP A 131 -8.12 30.72 2.25
C ASP A 131 -7.59 29.36 1.79
N SER A 132 -6.31 29.12 2.04
CA SER A 132 -5.69 27.80 1.77
C SER A 132 -6.43 26.69 2.51
N VAL A 133 -6.43 25.52 1.93
CA VAL A 133 -6.99 24.31 2.55
C VAL A 133 -5.88 23.29 2.73
N ARG A 134 -5.79 22.73 3.92
CA ARG A 134 -4.89 21.62 4.21
C ARG A 134 -5.67 20.31 4.25
N ILE A 135 -5.23 19.36 3.45
CA ILE A 135 -5.81 18.03 3.35
C ILE A 135 -4.78 17.00 3.80
N ALA A 136 -5.18 16.06 4.66
CA ALA A 136 -4.43 14.85 4.92
C ALA A 136 -5.06 13.69 4.13
N LEU A 137 -4.27 13.08 3.23
CA LEU A 137 -4.64 11.87 2.53
C LEU A 137 -3.95 10.68 3.22
N VAL A 138 -4.72 9.69 3.57
CA VAL A 138 -4.26 8.39 4.08
C VAL A 138 -4.91 7.30 3.25
N THR A 139 -4.11 6.39 2.71
CA THR A 139 -4.59 5.27 1.91
C THR A 139 -4.00 3.97 2.41
N ASP A 140 -4.60 2.84 2.06
CA ASP A 140 -3.99 1.53 2.26
C ASP A 140 -3.58 1.27 3.71
N ILE A 141 -4.52 1.48 4.64
CA ILE A 141 -4.26 1.33 6.09
C ILE A 141 -4.19 -0.15 6.45
N HIS A 142 -5.01 -1.00 5.80
CA HIS A 142 -5.05 -2.44 5.96
C HIS A 142 -5.25 -2.90 7.41
N LEU A 143 -6.26 -2.33 8.09
CA LEU A 143 -6.65 -2.79 9.42
C LEU A 143 -7.01 -4.28 9.41
N GLY A 144 -6.56 -5.01 10.42
CA GLY A 144 -6.77 -6.46 10.54
C GLY A 144 -5.62 -7.12 11.28
N GLU A 145 -5.28 -8.36 10.87
CA GLU A 145 -4.26 -9.15 11.56
C GLU A 145 -2.88 -8.48 11.67
N LEU A 146 -2.51 -7.67 10.66
CA LEU A 146 -1.19 -7.04 10.61
C LEU A 146 -1.15 -5.70 11.35
N PHE A 147 -2.22 -4.92 11.26
CA PHE A 147 -2.26 -3.53 11.74
C PHE A 147 -3.48 -3.31 12.63
N GLY A 148 -3.25 -2.84 13.85
CA GLY A 148 -4.26 -2.57 14.87
C GLY A 148 -4.04 -1.25 15.57
N GLU A 149 -4.33 -1.20 16.87
CA GLU A 149 -4.36 0.00 17.71
C GLU A 149 -3.08 0.87 17.63
N GLU A 150 -1.88 0.27 17.80
CA GLU A 150 -0.62 1.04 17.76
C GLU A 150 -0.44 1.77 16.43
N HIS A 151 -0.91 1.14 15.34
CA HIS A 151 -0.83 1.70 13.99
C HIS A 151 -1.81 2.86 13.83
N LEU A 152 -3.04 2.70 14.31
CA LEU A 152 -4.07 3.75 14.30
C LEU A 152 -3.69 4.95 15.20
N ALA A 153 -3.22 4.71 16.41
CA ALA A 153 -2.81 5.75 17.32
C ALA A 153 -1.67 6.61 16.73
N ARG A 154 -0.72 5.97 16.04
CA ARG A 154 0.35 6.68 15.34
C ARG A 154 -0.18 7.50 14.16
N MET A 155 -1.09 6.93 13.37
CA MET A 155 -1.75 7.63 12.26
C MET A 155 -2.46 8.88 12.75
N GLU A 156 -3.28 8.75 13.78
CA GLU A 156 -3.98 9.86 14.42
C GLU A 156 -3.02 10.95 14.88
N GLN A 157 -1.97 10.59 15.62
CA GLN A 157 -0.95 11.53 16.07
C GLN A 157 -0.30 12.28 14.89
N MET A 158 0.02 11.61 13.78
CA MET A 158 0.62 12.24 12.61
C MET A 158 -0.36 13.20 11.92
N ILE A 159 -1.64 12.84 11.85
CA ILE A 159 -2.69 13.68 11.28
C ILE A 159 -2.88 14.92 12.16
N GLU A 160 -2.94 14.76 13.48
CA GLU A 160 -3.06 15.88 14.42
C GLU A 160 -1.88 16.87 14.32
N GLN A 161 -0.66 16.36 14.23
CA GLN A 161 0.54 17.18 14.02
C GLN A 161 0.51 17.95 12.69
N ALA A 162 -0.15 17.40 11.70
CA ALA A 162 -0.34 18.07 10.41
C ALA A 162 -1.41 19.16 10.48
N SER A 163 -2.36 19.07 11.42
CA SER A 163 -3.49 19.98 11.61
C SER A 163 -4.25 20.25 10.30
N PRO A 164 -4.81 19.22 9.64
CA PRO A 164 -5.53 19.39 8.38
C PRO A 164 -6.94 19.93 8.63
N ASP A 165 -7.49 20.60 7.60
CA ASP A 165 -8.91 20.96 7.55
C ASP A 165 -9.78 19.74 7.23
N TYR A 166 -9.28 18.86 6.35
CA TYR A 166 -9.97 17.64 5.89
C TYR A 166 -9.05 16.43 5.95
N VAL A 167 -9.63 15.27 6.28
CA VAL A 167 -8.96 13.98 6.20
C VAL A 167 -9.69 13.12 5.18
N PHE A 168 -8.95 12.60 4.19
CA PHE A 168 -9.46 11.70 3.16
C PHE A 168 -8.82 10.33 3.30
N ILE A 169 -9.65 9.30 3.43
CA ILE A 169 -9.24 7.90 3.48
C ILE A 169 -9.47 7.30 2.09
N GLY A 170 -8.39 7.05 1.39
CA GLY A 170 -8.39 6.67 -0.04
C GLY A 170 -8.51 5.18 -0.30
N GLY A 171 -9.32 4.44 0.46
CA GLY A 171 -9.57 3.00 0.28
C GLY A 171 -8.55 2.09 0.95
N ASP A 172 -8.84 0.79 0.94
CA ASP A 172 -8.08 -0.25 1.63
C ASP A 172 -7.88 0.09 3.12
N LEU A 173 -8.97 0.53 3.78
CA LEU A 173 -9.01 0.75 5.22
C LEU A 173 -8.91 -0.58 5.97
N ILE A 174 -9.62 -1.60 5.48
CA ILE A 174 -9.67 -2.95 6.02
C ILE A 174 -8.87 -3.89 5.12
N ASP A 175 -8.11 -4.85 5.68
CA ASP A 175 -7.36 -5.81 4.83
C ASP A 175 -8.31 -6.81 4.13
N ARG A 176 -9.40 -7.23 4.80
CA ARG A 176 -10.39 -8.15 4.21
C ARG A 176 -11.68 -8.24 5.00
N ASN A 177 -11.62 -8.83 6.21
CA ASN A 177 -12.80 -9.10 7.00
C ASN A 177 -12.85 -8.16 8.21
N LEU A 178 -14.02 -7.61 8.48
CA LEU A 178 -14.22 -6.77 9.64
C LEU A 178 -14.00 -7.53 10.96
N SER A 179 -14.25 -8.84 10.97
CA SER A 179 -13.96 -9.70 12.12
C SER A 179 -12.49 -9.73 12.58
N ASP A 180 -11.58 -9.34 11.72
CA ASP A 180 -10.13 -9.29 12.01
C ASP A 180 -9.70 -7.90 12.54
N VAL A 181 -10.64 -6.95 12.61
CA VAL A 181 -10.44 -5.57 13.07
C VAL A 181 -11.01 -5.39 14.47
N ASP A 182 -10.27 -4.72 15.35
CA ASP A 182 -10.85 -4.17 16.58
C ASP A 182 -11.64 -2.91 16.21
N THR A 183 -12.92 -3.14 15.89
CA THR A 183 -13.83 -2.11 15.40
C THR A 183 -14.12 -1.02 16.42
N LEU A 184 -14.10 -1.35 17.72
CA LEU A 184 -14.35 -0.39 18.79
C LEU A 184 -13.17 0.58 18.93
N THR A 185 -11.96 0.04 18.99
CA THR A 185 -10.73 0.86 19.04
C THR A 185 -10.58 1.70 17.76
N ALA A 186 -10.84 1.12 16.58
CA ALA A 186 -10.80 1.87 15.35
C ALA A 186 -11.84 3.00 15.32
N ALA A 187 -13.09 2.72 15.71
CA ALA A 187 -14.14 3.73 15.79
C ALA A 187 -13.79 4.88 16.76
N TYR A 188 -13.13 4.58 17.88
CA TYR A 188 -12.64 5.59 18.81
C TYR A 188 -11.66 6.57 18.14
N HIS A 189 -10.63 6.06 17.45
CA HIS A 189 -9.65 6.90 16.77
C HIS A 189 -10.28 7.75 15.66
N PHE A 190 -11.17 7.18 14.85
CA PHE A 190 -11.85 7.93 13.78
C PHE A 190 -12.85 8.96 14.34
N ALA A 191 -13.53 8.66 15.45
CA ALA A 191 -14.40 9.62 16.11
C ALA A 191 -13.62 10.82 16.62
N HIS A 192 -12.46 10.60 17.24
CA HIS A 192 -11.57 11.64 17.73
C HIS A 192 -11.01 12.50 16.57
N LEU A 193 -10.62 11.90 15.46
CA LEU A 193 -10.22 12.64 14.26
C LEU A 193 -11.38 13.50 13.73
N ARG A 194 -12.61 12.93 13.66
CA ARG A 194 -13.78 13.64 13.15
C ARG A 194 -14.13 14.90 13.96
N GLU A 195 -13.86 14.91 15.26
CA GLU A 195 -14.06 16.09 16.11
C GLU A 195 -13.05 17.22 15.83
N LYS A 196 -11.90 16.91 15.21
CA LYS A 196 -10.80 17.84 15.00
C LYS A 196 -10.73 18.43 13.60
N VAL A 197 -11.49 17.87 12.64
CA VAL A 197 -11.45 18.28 11.25
C VAL A 197 -12.83 18.71 10.75
N GLN A 198 -12.85 19.52 9.69
CA GLN A 198 -14.10 19.98 9.07
C GLN A 198 -14.81 18.85 8.28
N GLY A 199 -14.08 17.83 7.87
CA GLY A 199 -14.64 16.65 7.20
C GLY A 199 -13.68 15.48 7.16
N LEU A 200 -14.25 14.28 7.40
CA LEU A 200 -13.59 13.00 7.32
C LEU A 200 -14.34 12.17 6.28
N CYS A 201 -13.70 11.95 5.10
CA CYS A 201 -14.31 11.31 3.95
C CYS A 201 -13.56 10.04 3.58
N PHE A 202 -14.30 9.04 3.11
CA PHE A 202 -13.82 7.72 2.75
C PHE A 202 -14.24 7.36 1.32
N VAL A 203 -13.41 6.58 0.64
CA VAL A 203 -13.79 5.77 -0.51
C VAL A 203 -13.36 4.33 -0.25
N LEU A 204 -13.90 3.38 -1.03
CA LEU A 204 -13.53 1.97 -0.94
C LEU A 204 -12.33 1.67 -1.82
N GLY A 205 -11.52 0.69 -1.40
CA GLY A 205 -10.49 0.05 -2.21
C GLY A 205 -10.86 -1.39 -2.56
N ASN A 206 -9.93 -2.13 -3.14
CA ASN A 206 -10.19 -3.52 -3.53
C ASN A 206 -10.28 -4.47 -2.33
N HIS A 207 -9.65 -4.15 -1.21
CA HIS A 207 -9.66 -5.01 -0.04
C HIS A 207 -11.00 -5.05 0.67
N GLU A 208 -11.78 -3.98 0.64
CA GLU A 208 -13.16 -3.98 1.13
C GLU A 208 -14.06 -4.96 0.36
N TYR A 209 -13.78 -5.20 -0.94
CA TYR A 209 -14.50 -6.15 -1.78
C TYR A 209 -14.06 -7.61 -1.61
N TYR A 210 -12.95 -7.88 -0.91
CA TYR A 210 -12.50 -9.24 -0.66
C TYR A 210 -13.20 -9.94 0.51
N GLY A 211 -13.86 -9.16 1.38
CA GLY A 211 -14.66 -9.65 2.50
C GLY A 211 -16.17 -9.52 2.25
N ASP A 212 -16.93 -9.35 3.33
CA ASP A 212 -18.33 -8.99 3.26
C ASP A 212 -18.48 -7.49 2.98
N LEU A 213 -18.79 -7.15 1.73
CA LEU A 213 -18.86 -5.77 1.30
C LEU A 213 -19.95 -4.97 2.06
N ASP A 214 -21.11 -5.57 2.30
CA ASP A 214 -22.21 -4.87 2.96
C ASP A 214 -21.87 -4.55 4.41
N GLU A 215 -21.25 -5.49 5.13
CA GLU A 215 -20.75 -5.28 6.48
C GLU A 215 -19.65 -4.19 6.51
N ASN A 216 -18.70 -4.26 5.60
CA ASN A 216 -17.62 -3.29 5.48
C ASN A 216 -18.15 -1.88 5.19
N VAL A 217 -19.07 -1.74 4.22
CA VAL A 217 -19.72 -0.47 3.86
C VAL A 217 -20.50 0.10 5.03
N GLN A 218 -21.28 -0.72 5.74
CA GLN A 218 -22.05 -0.27 6.90
C GLN A 218 -21.15 0.29 7.99
N TRP A 219 -20.07 -0.43 8.29
CA TRP A 219 -19.12 0.00 9.32
C TRP A 219 -18.37 1.26 8.92
N ILE A 220 -17.79 1.33 7.71
CA ILE A 220 -17.06 2.51 7.23
C ILE A 220 -17.97 3.74 7.20
N SER A 221 -19.22 3.58 6.77
CA SER A 221 -20.22 4.68 6.78
C SER A 221 -20.51 5.23 8.17
N SER A 222 -20.31 4.43 9.22
CA SER A 222 -20.46 4.88 10.60
C SER A 222 -19.31 5.77 11.10
N LEU A 223 -18.14 5.66 10.47
CA LEU A 223 -16.94 6.40 10.85
C LEU A 223 -16.93 7.85 10.31
N GLY A 224 -17.53 8.07 9.13
CA GLY A 224 -17.58 9.38 8.48
C GLY A 224 -18.35 9.35 7.15
N THR A 225 -18.06 10.27 6.26
CA THR A 225 -18.74 10.36 4.97
C THR A 225 -18.11 9.38 3.97
N LEU A 226 -18.79 8.26 3.72
CA LEU A 226 -18.39 7.32 2.67
C LEU A 226 -18.95 7.78 1.33
N LEU A 227 -18.09 7.91 0.33
CA LEU A 227 -18.45 8.28 -1.04
C LEU A 227 -18.30 7.04 -1.95
N ARG A 228 -19.36 6.76 -2.70
CA ARG A 228 -19.42 5.72 -3.72
C ARG A 228 -20.10 6.34 -4.96
N ASP A 229 -19.30 6.69 -5.96
CA ASP A 229 -19.74 7.45 -7.15
C ASP A 229 -20.65 8.63 -6.81
N SER A 230 -20.19 9.46 -5.92
CA SER A 230 -20.97 10.57 -5.39
C SER A 230 -20.12 11.81 -5.19
N VAL A 231 -20.79 12.95 -5.14
CA VAL A 231 -20.16 14.26 -4.97
C VAL A 231 -20.64 14.88 -3.66
N VAL A 232 -19.71 15.39 -2.87
CA VAL A 232 -20.02 16.14 -1.66
C VAL A 232 -19.42 17.55 -1.74
N ARG A 233 -20.20 18.54 -1.31
CA ARG A 233 -19.72 19.90 -1.15
C ARG A 233 -19.03 20.04 0.20
N LEU A 234 -17.72 20.28 0.20
CA LEU A 234 -16.93 20.51 1.40
C LEU A 234 -17.09 21.95 1.91
N ARG A 235 -17.12 22.90 1.00
CA ARG A 235 -17.38 24.33 1.23
C ARG A 235 -17.92 24.99 -0.05
N PRO A 236 -18.31 26.28 -0.02
CA PRO A 236 -18.99 26.90 -1.16
C PRO A 236 -18.33 26.75 -2.54
N ASP A 237 -17.01 26.67 -2.55
CA ASP A 237 -16.14 26.63 -3.73
C ASP A 237 -15.27 25.37 -3.85
N LEU A 238 -15.51 24.36 -3.00
CA LEU A 238 -14.71 23.14 -2.96
C LEU A 238 -15.59 21.90 -2.89
N TYR A 239 -15.42 21.01 -3.85
CA TYR A 239 -16.16 19.77 -3.97
C TYR A 239 -15.24 18.55 -3.99
N LEU A 240 -15.68 17.48 -3.35
CA LEU A 240 -15.03 16.19 -3.37
C LEU A 240 -15.88 15.19 -4.15
N ILE A 241 -15.32 14.61 -5.19
CA ILE A 241 -15.87 13.51 -5.96
C ILE A 241 -15.24 12.24 -5.42
N GLY A 242 -16.04 11.31 -4.89
CA GLY A 242 -15.57 10.01 -4.43
C GLY A 242 -15.99 8.92 -5.38
N ARG A 243 -15.01 8.20 -5.96
CA ARG A 243 -15.27 7.02 -6.81
C ARG A 243 -15.38 5.77 -5.97
N ASP A 244 -16.31 4.90 -6.36
CA ASP A 244 -16.32 3.53 -5.88
C ASP A 244 -15.14 2.74 -6.49
N TYR A 245 -14.76 1.61 -5.87
CA TYR A 245 -13.78 0.73 -6.48
C TYR A 245 -14.44 -0.16 -7.53
N TYR A 246 -13.91 -0.10 -8.73
CA TYR A 246 -14.29 -0.95 -9.84
C TYR A 246 -13.09 -1.75 -10.35
N SER A 247 -13.31 -2.99 -10.72
CA SER A 247 -12.33 -3.75 -11.48
C SER A 247 -12.30 -3.24 -12.93
N ALA A 248 -11.18 -3.42 -13.62
CA ALA A 248 -11.05 -3.06 -15.03
C ALA A 248 -12.09 -3.76 -15.97
N TRP A 249 -12.83 -4.71 -15.42
CA TRP A 249 -13.83 -5.53 -16.14
C TRP A 249 -15.28 -5.13 -15.86
N ASP A 250 -15.52 -4.20 -14.94
CA ASP A 250 -16.86 -3.74 -14.61
C ASP A 250 -17.43 -2.88 -15.74
N LYS A 251 -18.60 -3.28 -16.24
CA LYS A 251 -19.24 -2.64 -17.40
C LYS A 251 -20.18 -1.50 -17.03
N ASP A 252 -20.57 -1.42 -15.76
CA ASP A 252 -21.60 -0.50 -15.27
C ASP A 252 -20.99 0.71 -14.52
N LEU A 253 -19.78 1.11 -14.92
CA LEU A 253 -19.12 2.30 -14.40
C LEU A 253 -19.92 3.56 -14.69
N ILE A 254 -20.22 4.34 -13.65
CA ILE A 254 -20.74 5.71 -13.83
C ILE A 254 -19.59 6.53 -14.46
N PRO A 255 -19.82 7.19 -15.61
CA PRO A 255 -18.79 8.02 -16.21
C PRO A 255 -18.33 9.12 -15.26
N LEU A 256 -17.03 9.37 -15.17
CA LEU A 256 -16.49 10.43 -14.31
C LEU A 256 -17.03 11.80 -14.72
N SER A 257 -17.27 12.03 -16.01
CA SER A 257 -17.91 13.23 -16.54
C SER A 257 -19.26 13.52 -15.87
N SER A 258 -20.09 12.49 -15.67
CA SER A 258 -21.40 12.65 -15.01
C SER A 258 -21.30 13.04 -13.53
N LEU A 259 -20.21 12.72 -12.88
CA LEU A 259 -19.92 13.18 -11.52
C LEU A 259 -19.32 14.60 -11.54
N ALA A 260 -18.42 14.87 -12.48
CA ALA A 260 -17.80 16.19 -12.65
C ALA A 260 -18.83 17.28 -13.00
N GLU A 261 -19.84 16.96 -13.80
CA GLU A 261 -20.96 17.86 -14.15
C GLU A 261 -21.78 18.33 -12.92
N GLN A 262 -21.71 17.63 -11.80
CA GLN A 262 -22.35 18.03 -10.55
C GLN A 262 -21.57 19.10 -9.79
N VAL A 263 -20.32 19.36 -10.18
CA VAL A 263 -19.48 20.42 -9.61
C VAL A 263 -19.78 21.71 -10.33
N PRO A 264 -20.23 22.79 -9.64
CA PRO A 264 -20.52 24.06 -10.30
C PRO A 264 -19.29 24.68 -10.96
N ASP A 265 -19.48 25.31 -12.10
CA ASP A 265 -18.43 26.02 -12.82
C ASP A 265 -17.67 27.02 -11.91
N GLY A 266 -16.36 27.04 -12.05
CA GLY A 266 -15.47 27.89 -11.25
C GLY A 266 -15.20 27.39 -9.83
N SER A 267 -15.85 26.28 -9.40
CA SER A 267 -15.49 25.59 -8.15
C SER A 267 -14.25 24.71 -8.34
N THR A 268 -13.61 24.37 -7.23
CA THR A 268 -12.50 23.41 -7.22
C THR A 268 -13.04 22.01 -7.05
N SER A 269 -12.58 21.10 -7.91
CA SER A 269 -12.92 19.69 -7.91
C SER A 269 -11.75 18.83 -7.44
N ILE A 270 -11.97 18.03 -6.40
CA ILE A 270 -11.03 17.01 -5.94
C ILE A 270 -11.64 15.64 -6.24
N LEU A 271 -10.90 14.78 -6.92
CA LEU A 271 -11.26 13.39 -7.12
C LEU A 271 -10.50 12.52 -6.11
N LEU A 272 -11.22 11.79 -5.30
CA LEU A 272 -10.70 10.74 -4.43
C LEU A 272 -11.10 9.39 -4.99
N GLN A 273 -10.13 8.57 -5.35
CA GLN A 273 -10.33 7.19 -5.78
C GLN A 273 -9.17 6.33 -5.29
N HIS A 274 -9.43 5.04 -5.08
CA HIS A 274 -8.40 4.18 -4.51
C HIS A 274 -7.26 3.93 -5.49
N ARG A 275 -7.56 3.49 -6.71
CA ARG A 275 -6.58 3.02 -7.69
C ARG A 275 -6.24 4.11 -8.71
N PRO A 276 -4.94 4.38 -8.98
CA PRO A 276 -4.57 5.20 -10.12
C PRO A 276 -4.94 4.47 -11.42
N ARG A 277 -5.15 5.22 -12.47
CA ARG A 277 -5.55 4.70 -13.77
C ARG A 277 -4.47 3.79 -14.36
N GLU A 278 -4.90 2.64 -14.88
CA GLU A 278 -4.06 1.72 -15.63
C GLU A 278 -3.95 2.10 -17.11
N HIS A 279 -2.88 1.70 -17.79
CA HIS A 279 -2.63 2.04 -19.20
C HIS A 279 -3.74 1.61 -20.18
N TRP A 280 -4.48 0.55 -19.86
CA TRP A 280 -5.55 0.00 -20.72
C TRP A 280 -6.95 0.48 -20.36
N GLU A 281 -7.11 1.27 -19.33
CA GLU A 281 -8.41 1.82 -18.97
C GLU A 281 -8.83 2.92 -19.96
N ARG A 282 -10.05 2.79 -20.44
CA ARG A 282 -10.60 3.65 -21.52
C ARG A 282 -11.39 4.85 -21.02
N ASP A 283 -11.44 5.09 -19.70
CA ASP A 283 -12.15 6.27 -19.22
C ASP A 283 -11.35 7.53 -19.63
N PRO A 284 -11.86 8.28 -20.65
CA PRO A 284 -11.03 9.27 -21.33
C PRO A 284 -10.85 10.56 -20.56
N ASP A 285 -11.65 10.84 -19.51
CA ASP A 285 -11.84 12.22 -19.14
C ASP A 285 -11.69 12.52 -17.64
N VAL A 286 -10.42 12.77 -17.23
CA VAL A 286 -10.11 13.58 -16.04
C VAL A 286 -10.06 15.09 -16.40
N SER A 287 -10.55 15.50 -17.58
CA SER A 287 -10.64 16.90 -17.95
C SER A 287 -11.58 17.61 -17.00
N GLY A 288 -11.13 18.73 -16.45
CA GLY A 288 -11.89 19.51 -15.48
C GLY A 288 -11.73 19.09 -14.01
N ILE A 289 -10.89 18.07 -13.69
CA ILE A 289 -10.54 17.75 -12.31
C ILE A 289 -9.26 18.48 -11.91
N ASP A 290 -9.32 19.30 -10.87
CA ASP A 290 -8.18 20.10 -10.42
C ASP A 290 -7.14 19.28 -9.64
N LEU A 291 -7.59 18.29 -8.83
CA LEU A 291 -6.72 17.47 -8.02
C LEU A 291 -7.27 16.04 -7.92
N THR A 292 -6.46 15.06 -8.30
CA THR A 292 -6.78 13.63 -8.15
C THR A 292 -5.89 13.01 -7.09
N LEU A 293 -6.50 12.27 -6.16
CA LEU A 293 -5.84 11.64 -5.01
C LEU A 293 -6.07 10.13 -5.05
N THR A 294 -4.99 9.36 -4.98
CA THR A 294 -5.05 7.88 -5.08
C THR A 294 -4.02 7.20 -4.19
N GLY A 295 -4.15 5.87 -4.04
CA GLY A 295 -3.23 4.95 -3.36
C GLY A 295 -2.96 3.69 -4.14
N HIS A 296 -3.25 2.51 -3.54
CA HIS A 296 -3.27 1.17 -4.13
C HIS A 296 -1.91 0.57 -4.51
N THR A 297 -1.01 1.34 -5.08
CA THR A 297 0.24 0.83 -5.68
C THR A 297 1.30 0.46 -4.64
N HIS A 298 1.15 0.96 -3.41
CA HIS A 298 2.17 0.88 -2.35
C HIS A 298 3.58 1.35 -2.80
N ALA A 299 3.66 2.15 -3.89
CA ALA A 299 4.92 2.47 -4.57
C ALA A 299 5.77 1.20 -4.84
N GLY A 300 5.10 0.08 -5.18
CA GLY A 300 5.71 -1.22 -5.43
C GLY A 300 6.15 -1.98 -4.19
N GLN A 301 5.83 -1.52 -3.01
CA GLN A 301 6.09 -2.09 -1.67
C GLN A 301 7.43 -2.82 -1.50
N ILE A 302 7.72 -3.85 -2.30
CA ILE A 302 8.89 -4.73 -2.19
C ILE A 302 9.65 -4.76 -3.52
N PHE A 303 10.91 -4.32 -3.49
CA PHE A 303 11.80 -4.42 -4.64
C PHE A 303 11.85 -5.90 -5.15
N PRO A 304 11.80 -6.18 -6.47
CA PRO A 304 11.91 -5.24 -7.58
C PRO A 304 10.56 -4.77 -8.20
N MET A 305 9.44 -4.82 -7.47
CA MET A 305 8.13 -4.47 -8.01
C MET A 305 8.08 -3.04 -8.56
N GLN A 306 8.88 -2.11 -8.01
CA GLN A 306 9.02 -0.75 -8.53
C GLN A 306 9.45 -0.69 -10.00
N ILE A 307 10.18 -1.72 -10.47
CA ILE A 307 10.63 -1.82 -11.88
C ILE A 307 9.48 -2.30 -12.79
N PHE A 308 8.57 -3.11 -12.25
CA PHE A 308 7.48 -3.72 -13.02
C PHE A 308 6.19 -2.90 -13.01
N GLN A 309 5.94 -2.12 -11.97
CA GLN A 309 4.72 -1.30 -11.88
C GLN A 309 4.53 -0.31 -13.03
N PRO A 310 5.58 0.32 -13.62
CA PRO A 310 5.41 1.15 -14.81
C PRO A 310 4.88 0.42 -16.04
N LEU A 311 4.84 -0.92 -16.04
CA LEU A 311 4.17 -1.70 -17.08
C LEU A 311 2.64 -1.72 -16.92
N LEU A 312 2.14 -1.44 -15.72
CA LEU A 312 0.73 -1.45 -15.36
C LEU A 312 0.15 -0.04 -15.28
N PHE A 313 0.87 0.88 -14.67
CA PHE A 313 0.44 2.25 -14.38
C PHE A 313 1.37 3.27 -15.05
N SER A 314 0.81 4.35 -15.55
CA SER A 314 1.60 5.48 -16.07
C SER A 314 2.48 6.08 -14.97
N HIS A 315 1.93 6.16 -13.76
CA HIS A 315 2.60 6.63 -12.55
C HIS A 315 2.21 5.73 -11.39
N ASN A 316 3.15 5.41 -10.52
CA ASN A 316 2.93 4.52 -9.39
C ASN A 316 3.16 5.18 -8.01
N TYR A 317 3.69 6.40 -7.98
CA TYR A 317 3.95 7.14 -6.75
C TYR A 317 4.28 8.60 -7.04
N GLY A 318 3.89 9.51 -6.14
CA GLY A 318 4.31 10.89 -6.16
C GLY A 318 3.29 11.85 -6.78
N CYS A 319 3.76 13.02 -7.20
CA CYS A 319 2.94 14.10 -7.73
C CYS A 319 3.24 14.29 -9.23
N HIS A 320 2.20 14.26 -10.05
CA HIS A 320 2.30 14.28 -11.51
C HIS A 320 1.23 15.19 -12.12
N PRO A 321 1.47 15.78 -13.30
CA PRO A 321 0.41 16.41 -14.09
C PRO A 321 -0.64 15.39 -14.53
N SER A 322 -1.91 15.78 -14.56
CA SER A 322 -3.04 14.96 -15.02
C SER A 322 -4.06 15.83 -15.73
N GLY A 323 -4.05 15.84 -17.07
CA GLY A 323 -4.80 16.82 -17.83
C GLY A 323 -4.39 18.25 -17.45
N ASP A 324 -5.39 19.08 -17.11
CA ASP A 324 -5.18 20.44 -16.62
C ASP A 324 -4.94 20.50 -15.09
N GLY A 325 -5.07 19.37 -14.40
CA GLY A 325 -4.94 19.23 -12.94
C GLY A 325 -3.67 18.51 -12.49
N THR A 326 -3.72 18.06 -11.24
CA THR A 326 -2.61 17.37 -10.57
C THR A 326 -3.07 16.01 -10.06
N LEU A 327 -2.25 14.98 -10.26
CA LEU A 327 -2.41 13.65 -9.68
C LEU A 327 -1.40 13.43 -8.55
N ILE A 328 -1.88 13.02 -7.38
CA ILE A 328 -1.04 12.57 -6.27
C ILE A 328 -1.35 11.09 -5.99
N ILE A 329 -0.30 10.28 -6.01
CA ILE A 329 -0.38 8.86 -5.68
C ILE A 329 0.41 8.63 -4.41
N SER A 330 -0.28 8.24 -3.34
CA SER A 330 0.35 7.87 -2.07
C SER A 330 0.98 6.48 -2.16
N SER A 331 2.08 6.29 -1.42
CA SER A 331 2.63 4.95 -1.20
C SER A 331 1.82 4.13 -0.19
N GLY A 332 0.82 4.72 0.45
CA GLY A 332 0.00 4.07 1.46
C GLY A 332 0.62 4.07 2.86
N TYR A 333 -0.25 3.99 3.87
CA TYR A 333 0.12 4.04 5.28
C TYR A 333 0.48 2.66 5.85
N GLY A 334 -0.31 1.64 5.58
CA GLY A 334 -0.05 0.25 5.94
C GLY A 334 0.85 -0.48 4.96
N ALA A 335 0.66 -1.78 4.84
CA ALA A 335 1.32 -2.63 3.85
C ALA A 335 0.46 -3.87 3.61
N SER A 336 0.37 -4.33 2.39
CA SER A 336 -0.37 -5.54 2.05
C SER A 336 0.50 -6.78 2.26
N THR A 337 -0.08 -7.85 2.82
CA THR A 337 0.51 -9.20 2.89
C THR A 337 1.67 -9.37 3.89
N SER A 338 2.49 -8.35 4.12
CA SER A 338 3.69 -8.38 4.98
C SER A 338 4.01 -6.99 5.50
N ARG A 339 4.54 -6.91 6.72
CA ARG A 339 5.03 -5.64 7.30
C ARG A 339 6.41 -5.25 6.79
N LEU A 340 6.66 -5.45 5.51
CA LEU A 340 7.90 -5.07 4.86
C LEU A 340 7.66 -4.07 3.73
N ARG A 341 8.48 -3.03 3.71
CA ARG A 341 8.60 -2.12 2.57
C ARG A 341 10.07 -1.98 2.20
N ILE A 342 10.44 -2.52 1.05
CA ILE A 342 11.80 -2.49 0.52
C ILE A 342 11.79 -1.73 -0.80
N GLY A 343 12.32 -0.51 -0.78
CA GLY A 343 12.26 0.42 -1.91
C GLY A 343 11.06 1.38 -1.88
N SER A 344 10.19 1.27 -0.86
CA SER A 344 9.13 2.24 -0.56
C SER A 344 9.04 2.46 0.95
N ARG A 345 8.21 3.41 1.40
CA ARG A 345 8.02 3.73 2.81
C ARG A 345 6.55 4.04 3.09
N SER A 346 6.06 3.68 4.25
CA SER A 346 4.74 4.08 4.73
C SER A 346 4.66 5.60 4.91
N GLU A 347 3.53 6.20 4.53
CA GLU A 347 3.35 7.65 4.64
C GLU A 347 1.90 8.06 4.90
N ILE A 348 1.75 9.28 5.43
CA ILE A 348 0.58 10.13 5.21
C ILE A 348 0.98 11.26 4.25
N VAL A 349 0.06 11.68 3.38
CA VAL A 349 0.30 12.79 2.46
C VAL A 349 -0.44 14.02 2.95
N VAL A 350 0.25 15.13 3.12
CA VAL A 350 -0.33 16.42 3.51
C VAL A 350 -0.25 17.35 2.32
N ILE A 351 -1.38 17.90 1.91
CA ILE A 351 -1.51 18.77 0.75
C ILE A 351 -1.96 20.14 1.22
N ASP A 352 -1.09 21.13 1.05
CA ASP A 352 -1.43 22.53 1.21
C ASP A 352 -1.93 23.07 -0.13
N LEU A 353 -3.25 23.19 -0.27
CA LEU A 353 -3.92 23.65 -1.49
C LEU A 353 -4.12 25.15 -1.42
N TYR A 354 -3.51 25.88 -2.34
CA TYR A 354 -3.60 27.33 -2.44
C TYR A 354 -4.41 27.71 -3.66
N PHE A 355 -5.23 28.73 -3.51
CA PHE A 355 -5.99 29.32 -4.61
C PHE A 355 -5.30 30.62 -5.00
N LYS A 356 -4.85 30.73 -6.25
CA LYS A 356 -4.23 31.95 -6.75
C LYS A 356 -5.33 32.92 -7.14
N GLY A 357 -5.50 33.99 -6.35
CA GLY A 357 -6.33 35.13 -6.75
C GLY A 357 -5.77 35.81 -8.01
N THR A 358 -6.63 36.20 -8.89
CA THR A 358 -6.34 37.12 -10.00
C THR A 358 -5.96 38.48 -9.48
#